data_f1f147135d19c59018b0da7083025b9c
#
_entry.id   f1f147135d19c59018b0da7083025b9c
#
_cell.length_a   1.000
_cell.length_b   1.000
_cell.length_c   1.000
_cell.angle_alpha   90.00
_cell.angle_beta   90.00
_cell.angle_gamma   90.00
#
_symmetry.space_group_name_H-M   'P 1'
#
loop_
_entity.id
_entity.type
_entity.pdbx_description
1 polymer ?
#
loop_
_entity_poly.entity_id
_entity_poly.type
_entity_poly.pdbx_seq_one_letter_code
_entity_poly.pdbx_strand_id
1 'polypeptide(L)'
;MFKDIVLKTRSYRRFYEDAAISLETLRELVDLARLSASARNMQPLKYVLCCNRETNAAVFSTLAWAGYLTDWPGPVEGERPSGYIVVLGDKSLSQSFGVDHGIAMQSILLGATEKGLGGCMIGSIQRERLRAILRISEQYEILNVVALAACRRGN
;
A
#
# COMPACT_ATOMS: atom_id res chain seq x y z
N MET A 1 16.33 -11.03 -13.48
CA MET A 1 15.25 -11.88 -14.01
C MET A 1 14.05 -11.82 -13.08
N PHE A 2 12.85 -12.20 -13.52
CA PHE A 2 11.62 -12.09 -12.73
C PHE A 2 11.68 -12.81 -11.37
N LYS A 3 12.27 -14.02 -11.35
CA LYS A 3 12.50 -14.76 -10.10
C LYS A 3 13.25 -13.95 -9.05
N ASP A 4 14.25 -13.16 -9.47
CA ASP A 4 15.04 -12.35 -8.54
C ASP A 4 14.19 -11.21 -7.93
N ILE A 5 13.29 -10.64 -8.73
CA ILE A 5 12.34 -9.64 -8.24
C ILE A 5 11.41 -10.27 -7.20
N VAL A 6 10.85 -11.44 -7.51
CA VAL A 6 9.97 -12.17 -6.57
C VAL A 6 10.70 -12.48 -5.26
N LEU A 7 11.95 -12.96 -5.33
CA LEU A 7 12.76 -13.27 -4.15
C LEU A 7 13.06 -12.03 -3.29
N LYS A 8 13.25 -10.88 -3.92
CA LYS A 8 13.54 -9.61 -3.24
C LYS A 8 12.28 -8.90 -2.73
N THR A 9 11.12 -9.26 -3.24
CA THR A 9 9.84 -8.68 -2.83
C THR A 9 9.40 -9.33 -1.52
N ARG A 10 9.61 -8.63 -0.41
CA ARG A 10 9.29 -9.09 0.95
C ARG A 10 8.43 -8.05 1.66
N SER A 11 7.85 -8.42 2.76
CA SER A 11 7.11 -7.49 3.62
C SER A 11 8.07 -6.65 4.45
N TYR A 12 8.53 -5.54 3.87
CA TYR A 12 9.39 -4.59 4.56
C TYR A 12 8.58 -3.70 5.49
N ARG A 13 9.08 -3.47 6.71
CA ARG A 13 8.38 -2.68 7.73
C ARG A 13 9.26 -1.61 8.38
N ARG A 14 10.50 -1.45 7.89
CA ARG A 14 11.43 -0.39 8.29
C ARG A 14 11.99 0.25 7.03
N PHE A 15 11.92 1.55 6.98
CA PHE A 15 12.16 2.31 5.77
C PHE A 15 13.15 3.46 6.02
N TYR A 16 13.59 4.08 4.96
CA TYR A 16 14.26 5.37 4.98
C TYR A 16 13.19 6.45 4.75
N GLU A 17 12.64 6.97 5.84
CA GLU A 17 11.52 7.93 5.79
C GLU A 17 11.86 9.20 5.01
N ASP A 18 13.12 9.65 5.07
CA ASP A 18 13.59 10.85 4.36
C ASP A 18 13.76 10.65 2.84
N ALA A 19 13.75 9.42 2.38
CA ALA A 19 13.76 9.10 0.96
C ALA A 19 12.34 9.25 0.38
N ALA A 20 12.04 10.43 -0.14
CA ALA A 20 10.71 10.74 -0.68
C ALA A 20 10.37 9.87 -1.89
N ILE A 21 9.08 9.54 -2.01
CA ILE A 21 8.50 8.93 -3.22
C ILE A 21 7.69 10.00 -3.94
N SER A 22 7.86 10.08 -5.26
CA SER A 22 7.07 11.01 -6.08
C SER A 22 5.67 10.46 -6.34
N LEU A 23 4.73 11.36 -6.57
CA LEU A 23 3.37 11.00 -7.00
C LEU A 23 3.40 10.22 -8.31
N GLU A 24 4.30 10.57 -9.23
CA GLU A 24 4.48 9.86 -10.50
C GLU A 24 4.88 8.40 -10.28
N THR A 25 5.83 8.14 -9.38
CA THR A 25 6.20 6.77 -9.01
C THR A 25 5.00 5.98 -8.49
N LEU A 26 4.19 6.56 -7.62
CA LEU A 26 2.98 5.90 -7.13
C LEU A 26 1.97 5.62 -8.27
N ARG A 27 1.82 6.55 -9.21
CA ARG A 27 0.97 6.35 -10.40
C ARG A 27 1.46 5.21 -11.28
N GLU A 28 2.76 5.10 -11.52
CA GLU A 28 3.34 4.00 -12.29
C GLU A 28 3.07 2.65 -11.62
N LEU A 29 3.17 2.59 -10.29
CA LEU A 29 2.86 1.37 -9.54
C LEU A 29 1.38 0.99 -9.64
N VAL A 30 0.48 1.96 -9.54
CA VAL A 30 -0.96 1.74 -9.73
C VAL A 30 -1.27 1.32 -11.17
N ASP A 31 -0.53 1.80 -12.15
CA ASP A 31 -0.70 1.37 -13.54
C ASP A 31 -0.41 -0.13 -13.71
N LEU A 32 0.58 -0.66 -13.01
CA LEU A 32 0.83 -2.11 -12.96
C LEU A 32 -0.36 -2.87 -12.36
N ALA A 33 -0.94 -2.33 -11.29
CA ALA A 33 -2.15 -2.91 -10.70
C ALA A 33 -3.33 -2.89 -11.68
N ARG A 34 -3.51 -1.79 -12.40
CA ARG A 34 -4.55 -1.63 -13.43
C ARG A 34 -4.42 -2.65 -14.57
N LEU A 35 -3.19 -3.00 -14.92
CA LEU A 35 -2.89 -3.98 -15.97
C LEU A 35 -3.01 -5.42 -15.51
N SER A 36 -3.19 -5.66 -14.22
CA SER A 36 -3.32 -6.99 -13.64
C SER A 36 -4.72 -7.56 -13.84
N ALA A 37 -4.84 -8.89 -13.70
CA ALA A 37 -6.11 -9.58 -13.85
C ALA A 37 -7.15 -9.11 -12.83
N SER A 38 -8.40 -9.09 -13.23
CA SER A 38 -9.57 -8.80 -12.41
C SER A 38 -10.69 -9.80 -12.73
N ALA A 39 -11.38 -10.28 -11.71
CA ALA A 39 -12.48 -11.21 -11.89
C ALA A 39 -13.55 -10.62 -12.83
N ARG A 40 -13.94 -11.38 -13.85
CA ARG A 40 -14.86 -10.94 -14.91
C ARG A 40 -14.44 -9.64 -15.62
N ASN A 41 -13.18 -9.25 -15.49
CA ASN A 41 -12.68 -7.97 -15.98
C ASN A 41 -13.47 -6.76 -15.46
N MET A 42 -14.03 -6.86 -14.26
CA MET A 42 -14.88 -5.81 -13.69
C MET A 42 -14.10 -4.56 -13.26
N GLN A 43 -12.84 -4.72 -12.90
CA GLN A 43 -11.93 -3.63 -12.55
C GLN A 43 -12.52 -2.68 -11.49
N PRO A 44 -12.96 -3.21 -10.33
CA PRO A 44 -13.68 -2.41 -9.33
C PRO A 44 -12.77 -1.65 -8.38
N LEU A 45 -11.45 -1.76 -8.54
CA LEU A 45 -10.52 -1.16 -7.60
C LEU A 45 -10.23 0.31 -7.95
N LYS A 46 -10.12 1.12 -6.90
CA LYS A 46 -9.69 2.52 -6.96
C LYS A 46 -8.55 2.71 -5.96
N TYR A 47 -7.84 3.81 -6.07
CA TYR A 47 -6.65 4.02 -5.27
C TYR A 47 -6.55 5.47 -4.82
N VAL A 48 -6.14 5.69 -3.56
CA VAL A 48 -5.72 6.99 -3.06
C VAL A 48 -4.21 6.95 -2.87
N LEU A 49 -3.52 7.92 -3.43
CA LEU A 49 -2.06 8.02 -3.41
C LEU A 49 -1.63 9.10 -2.42
N CYS A 50 -0.80 8.72 -1.47
CA CYS A 50 -0.31 9.61 -0.41
C CYS A 50 1.22 9.64 -0.44
N CYS A 51 1.82 10.80 -0.71
CA CYS A 51 3.26 11.00 -0.70
C CYS A 51 3.66 12.35 -0.09
N ASN A 52 2.72 13.04 0.53
CA ASN A 52 2.93 14.27 1.26
C ASN A 52 3.20 13.93 2.74
N ARG A 53 4.18 14.57 3.36
CA ARG A 53 4.62 14.25 4.72
C ARG A 53 3.50 14.36 5.76
N GLU A 54 2.69 15.42 5.69
CA GLU A 54 1.56 15.63 6.60
C GLU A 54 0.49 14.55 6.44
N THR A 55 0.09 14.27 5.20
CA THR A 55 -0.88 13.22 4.89
C THR A 55 -0.36 11.85 5.29
N ASN A 56 0.91 11.56 5.03
CA ASN A 56 1.54 10.30 5.43
C ASN A 56 1.50 10.09 6.94
N ALA A 57 1.77 11.12 7.73
CA ALA A 57 1.70 11.04 9.19
C ALA A 57 0.28 10.73 9.67
N ALA A 58 -0.72 11.34 9.06
CA ALA A 58 -2.13 11.10 9.36
C ALA A 58 -2.54 9.66 8.99
N VAL A 59 -2.15 9.17 7.82
CA VAL A 59 -2.40 7.78 7.38
C VAL A 59 -1.71 6.80 8.34
N PHE A 60 -0.44 7.01 8.65
CA PHE A 60 0.33 6.17 9.57
C PHE A 60 -0.40 5.97 10.91
N SER A 61 -1.00 7.02 11.45
CA SER A 61 -1.71 6.98 12.73
C SER A 61 -2.92 6.03 12.76
N THR A 62 -3.40 5.61 11.60
CA THR A 62 -4.56 4.70 11.46
C THR A 62 -4.17 3.23 11.29
N LEU A 63 -2.87 2.94 11.21
CA LEU A 63 -2.36 1.61 10.85
C LEU A 63 -1.78 0.89 12.07
N ALA A 64 -1.96 -0.43 12.11
CA ALA A 64 -1.28 -1.31 13.04
C ALA A 64 -0.33 -2.24 12.28
N TRP A 65 0.81 -2.53 12.88
CA TRP A 65 1.94 -3.20 12.23
C TRP A 65 2.21 -4.57 12.86
N ALA A 66 2.43 -5.57 11.98
CA ALA A 66 2.96 -6.89 12.34
C ALA A 66 2.44 -7.43 13.69
N GLY A 67 1.13 -7.64 13.81
CA GLY A 67 0.48 -8.04 15.07
C GLY A 67 1.04 -9.31 15.72
N TYR A 68 1.77 -10.15 14.97
CA TYR A 68 2.47 -11.31 15.50
C TYR A 68 3.80 -10.96 16.23
N LEU A 69 4.31 -9.75 16.06
CA LEU A 69 5.46 -9.23 16.79
C LEU A 69 4.98 -8.40 17.98
N THR A 70 4.58 -9.08 19.04
CA THR A 70 3.91 -8.45 20.20
C THR A 70 4.74 -7.36 20.89
N ASP A 71 6.07 -7.45 20.81
CA ASP A 71 6.99 -6.50 21.45
C ASP A 71 7.46 -5.39 20.50
N TRP A 72 6.94 -5.33 19.28
CA TRP A 72 7.30 -4.32 18.30
C TRP A 72 6.08 -3.50 17.87
N PRO A 73 6.02 -2.21 18.25
CA PRO A 73 4.84 -1.38 17.99
C PRO A 73 4.75 -0.82 16.56
N GLY A 74 5.69 -1.16 15.70
CA GLY A 74 5.78 -0.61 14.34
C GLY A 74 7.02 0.28 14.18
N PRO A 75 7.24 0.83 12.97
CA PRO A 75 8.40 1.66 12.70
C PRO A 75 8.34 2.96 13.50
N VAL A 76 9.48 3.33 14.07
CA VAL A 76 9.66 4.61 14.77
C VAL A 76 9.83 5.76 13.79
N GLU A 77 9.76 7.00 14.26
CA GLU A 77 10.09 8.18 13.45
C GLU A 77 11.47 8.02 12.80
N GLY A 78 11.59 8.38 11.53
CA GLY A 78 12.77 8.14 10.69
C GLY A 78 12.78 6.80 9.98
N GLU A 79 11.95 5.84 10.41
CA GLU A 79 11.83 4.51 9.81
C GLU A 79 10.44 4.25 9.18
N ARG A 80 9.57 5.24 9.19
CA ARG A 80 8.21 5.13 8.66
C ARG A 80 8.20 5.18 7.12
N PRO A 81 7.15 4.67 6.47
CA PRO A 81 7.01 4.79 5.02
C PRO A 81 6.95 6.24 4.55
N SER A 82 7.44 6.50 3.34
CA SER A 82 7.35 7.82 2.69
C SER A 82 6.23 7.92 1.66
N GLY A 83 5.51 6.84 1.42
CA GLY A 83 4.33 6.83 0.56
C GLY A 83 3.36 5.71 0.91
N TYR A 84 2.09 5.94 0.59
CA TYR A 84 1.02 4.96 0.77
C TYR A 84 0.11 4.92 -0.44
N ILE A 85 -0.36 3.72 -0.76
CA ILE A 85 -1.45 3.50 -1.70
C ILE A 85 -2.59 2.86 -0.92
N VAL A 86 -3.70 3.59 -0.77
CA VAL A 86 -4.92 3.05 -0.16
C VAL A 86 -5.73 2.36 -1.23
N VAL A 87 -5.97 1.07 -1.08
CA VAL A 87 -6.70 0.26 -2.05
C VAL A 87 -8.17 0.24 -1.68
N LEU A 88 -8.99 0.71 -2.60
CA LEU A 88 -10.43 0.84 -2.44
C LEU A 88 -11.18 -0.11 -3.38
N GLY A 89 -12.33 -0.57 -2.94
CA GLY A 89 -13.29 -1.29 -3.77
C GLY A 89 -14.51 -0.40 -4.06
N ASP A 90 -14.84 -0.22 -5.33
CA ASP A 90 -16.00 0.56 -5.76
C ASP A 90 -17.27 -0.29 -5.66
N LYS A 91 -18.09 -0.03 -4.65
CA LYS A 91 -19.35 -0.76 -4.39
C LYS A 91 -20.41 -0.54 -5.46
N SER A 92 -20.28 0.49 -6.29
CA SER A 92 -21.17 0.69 -7.43
C SER A 92 -20.88 -0.27 -8.59
N LEU A 93 -19.66 -0.84 -8.64
CA LEU A 93 -19.24 -1.78 -9.68
C LEU A 93 -19.33 -3.24 -9.22
N SER A 94 -19.13 -3.52 -7.94
CA SER A 94 -19.19 -4.89 -7.41
C SER A 94 -19.56 -4.90 -5.93
N GLN A 95 -20.28 -5.93 -5.49
CA GLN A 95 -20.64 -6.13 -4.08
C GLN A 95 -19.52 -6.79 -3.27
N SER A 96 -18.62 -7.50 -3.95
CA SER A 96 -17.45 -8.15 -3.35
C SER A 96 -16.26 -8.03 -4.29
N PHE A 97 -15.06 -8.10 -3.74
CA PHE A 97 -13.83 -7.84 -4.47
C PHE A 97 -12.93 -9.08 -4.58
N GLY A 98 -13.34 -10.17 -3.96
CA GLY A 98 -12.63 -11.46 -4.04
C GLY A 98 -11.14 -11.33 -3.74
N VAL A 99 -10.31 -11.75 -4.70
CA VAL A 99 -8.85 -11.70 -4.61
C VAL A 99 -8.22 -10.56 -5.43
N ASP A 100 -9.02 -9.73 -6.08
CA ASP A 100 -8.54 -8.68 -6.99
C ASP A 100 -7.51 -7.76 -6.33
N HIS A 101 -7.77 -7.32 -5.09
CA HIS A 101 -6.84 -6.43 -4.39
C HIS A 101 -5.54 -7.13 -3.98
N GLY A 102 -5.56 -8.44 -3.72
CA GLY A 102 -4.33 -9.21 -3.51
C GLY A 102 -3.46 -9.25 -4.76
N ILE A 103 -4.07 -9.50 -5.92
CA ILE A 103 -3.41 -9.50 -7.23
C ILE A 103 -2.81 -8.11 -7.51
N ALA A 104 -3.61 -7.06 -7.34
CA ALA A 104 -3.19 -5.68 -7.58
C ALA A 104 -2.01 -5.27 -6.67
N MET A 105 -2.11 -5.56 -5.37
CA MET A 105 -1.05 -5.24 -4.41
C MET A 105 0.25 -5.99 -4.70
N GLN A 106 0.18 -7.23 -5.13
CA GLN A 106 1.39 -7.98 -5.50
C GLN A 106 2.08 -7.35 -6.71
N SER A 107 1.33 -6.91 -7.72
CA SER A 107 1.89 -6.19 -8.86
C SER A 107 2.56 -4.88 -8.44
N ILE A 108 1.93 -4.13 -7.54
CA ILE A 108 2.51 -2.91 -6.97
C ILE A 108 3.84 -3.20 -6.29
N LEU A 109 3.90 -4.22 -5.44
CA LEU A 109 5.12 -4.55 -4.68
C LEU A 109 6.24 -5.09 -5.56
N LEU A 110 5.92 -5.87 -6.59
CA LEU A 110 6.91 -6.31 -7.59
C LEU A 110 7.49 -5.13 -8.35
N GLY A 111 6.65 -4.21 -8.80
CA GLY A 111 7.08 -2.98 -9.45
C GLY A 111 7.90 -2.07 -8.53
N ALA A 112 7.53 -1.98 -7.27
CA ALA A 112 8.31 -1.24 -6.27
C ALA A 112 9.72 -1.84 -6.12
N THR A 113 9.81 -3.16 -6.04
CA THR A 113 11.11 -3.88 -5.97
C THR A 113 11.98 -3.60 -7.19
N GLU A 114 11.40 -3.58 -8.40
CA GLU A 114 12.10 -3.25 -9.63
C GLU A 114 12.68 -1.84 -9.59
N LYS A 115 11.98 -0.91 -8.97
CA LYS A 115 12.43 0.49 -8.76
C LYS A 115 13.39 0.67 -7.57
N GLY A 116 13.81 -0.40 -6.91
CA GLY A 116 14.67 -0.34 -5.72
C GLY A 116 13.94 0.06 -4.44
N LEU A 117 12.63 0.07 -4.45
CA LEU A 117 11.77 0.33 -3.31
C LEU A 117 11.35 -0.98 -2.64
N GLY A 118 10.69 -0.87 -1.50
CA GLY A 118 10.03 -1.98 -0.84
C GLY A 118 8.75 -1.52 -0.17
N GLY A 119 8.00 -2.47 0.35
CA GLY A 119 6.75 -2.14 1.02
C GLY A 119 6.13 -3.33 1.72
N CYS A 120 4.94 -3.12 2.22
CA CYS A 120 4.12 -4.21 2.76
C CYS A 120 2.63 -3.90 2.61
N MET A 121 1.85 -4.97 2.59
CA MET A 121 0.39 -4.90 2.62
C MET A 121 -0.08 -4.82 4.06
N ILE A 122 -0.95 -3.88 4.37
CA ILE A 122 -1.51 -3.67 5.71
C ILE A 122 -3.03 -3.85 5.65
N GLY A 123 -3.55 -4.75 6.46
CA GLY A 123 -4.99 -4.99 6.61
C GLY A 123 -5.54 -4.47 7.93
N SER A 124 -4.68 -4.24 8.92
CA SER A 124 -5.06 -3.76 10.25
C SER A 124 -5.16 -2.23 10.24
N ILE A 125 -6.34 -1.73 9.94
CA ILE A 125 -6.60 -0.32 9.64
C ILE A 125 -7.78 0.17 10.46
N GLN A 126 -7.65 1.35 11.05
CA GLN A 126 -8.80 2.09 11.61
C GLN A 126 -9.55 2.76 10.44
N ARG A 127 -10.39 2.00 9.76
CA ARG A 127 -10.98 2.37 8.48
C ARG A 127 -11.80 3.65 8.52
N GLU A 128 -12.63 3.82 9.53
CA GLU A 128 -13.48 5.02 9.62
C GLU A 128 -12.66 6.29 9.89
N ARG A 129 -11.58 6.19 10.67
CA ARG A 129 -10.64 7.30 10.83
C ARG A 129 -9.92 7.63 9.54
N LEU A 130 -9.44 6.63 8.81
CA LEU A 130 -8.77 6.83 7.52
C LEU A 130 -9.71 7.43 6.50
N ARG A 131 -10.97 6.97 6.47
CA ARG A 131 -12.03 7.53 5.62
C ARG A 131 -12.21 9.04 5.85
N ALA A 132 -12.29 9.44 7.10
CA ALA A 132 -12.45 10.85 7.48
C ALA A 132 -11.22 11.68 7.10
N ILE A 133 -10.01 11.19 7.36
CA ILE A 133 -8.75 11.88 7.05
C ILE A 133 -8.61 12.14 5.54
N LEU A 134 -8.88 11.14 4.71
CA LEU A 134 -8.72 11.22 3.26
C LEU A 134 -10.00 11.62 2.52
N ARG A 135 -11.10 11.85 3.24
CA ARG A 135 -12.40 12.21 2.69
C ARG A 135 -12.89 11.21 1.64
N ILE A 136 -12.75 9.92 1.97
CA ILE A 136 -13.16 8.83 1.08
C ILE A 136 -14.67 8.66 1.16
N SER A 137 -15.34 8.70 0.00
CA SER A 137 -16.79 8.48 -0.10
C SER A 137 -17.21 7.10 0.41
N GLU A 138 -18.41 7.00 1.00
CA GLU A 138 -19.02 5.74 1.42
C GLU A 138 -19.24 4.75 0.27
N GLN A 139 -19.21 5.22 -0.97
CA GLN A 139 -19.25 4.37 -2.16
C GLN A 139 -18.06 3.40 -2.23
N TYR A 140 -16.94 3.75 -1.61
CA TYR A 140 -15.71 2.96 -1.65
C TYR A 140 -15.47 2.24 -0.32
N GLU A 141 -15.24 0.94 -0.40
CA GLU A 141 -14.76 0.15 0.72
C GLU A 141 -13.25 0.26 0.82
N ILE A 142 -12.73 0.54 2.02
CA ILE A 142 -11.28 0.53 2.26
C ILE A 142 -10.85 -0.92 2.46
N LEU A 143 -10.08 -1.46 1.51
CA LEU A 143 -9.66 -2.86 1.52
C LEU A 143 -8.32 -3.04 2.24
N ASN A 144 -7.30 -2.35 1.78
CA ASN A 144 -5.94 -2.45 2.31
C ASN A 144 -5.19 -1.13 2.12
N VAL A 145 -4.05 -1.04 2.79
CA VAL A 145 -3.06 0.01 2.55
C VAL A 145 -1.75 -0.65 2.17
N VAL A 146 -1.11 -0.18 1.11
CA VAL A 146 0.26 -0.56 0.75
C VAL A 146 1.19 0.55 1.21
N ALA A 147 2.09 0.22 2.13
CA ALA A 147 3.13 1.11 2.61
C ALA A 147 4.37 0.97 1.73
N LEU A 148 4.98 2.07 1.32
CA LEU A 148 6.07 2.09 0.35
C LEU A 148 7.16 3.09 0.75
N ALA A 149 8.40 2.70 0.56
CA ALA A 149 9.57 3.59 0.60
C ALA A 149 10.83 2.85 0.13
N ALA A 150 11.96 3.54 0.08
CA ALA A 150 13.26 2.90 0.12
C ALA A 150 13.36 2.15 1.46
N CYS A 151 13.64 0.85 1.42
CA CYS A 151 13.59 0.01 2.61
C CYS A 151 14.97 -0.22 3.23
N ARG A 152 14.99 -0.28 4.55
CA ARG A 152 16.15 -0.77 5.29
C ARG A 152 16.16 -2.29 5.17
N ARG A 153 17.16 -2.80 4.47
CA ARG A 153 17.43 -4.24 4.50
C ARG A 153 18.06 -4.55 5.85
N GLY A 154 17.23 -4.93 6.80
CA GLY A 154 17.71 -5.43 8.07
C GLY A 154 18.26 -6.85 7.89
N ASN A 155 19.35 -7.15 8.57
CA ASN A 155 19.79 -8.51 8.81
C ASN A 155 18.75 -9.21 9.71
#